data_dc1a1eff90bc81c1a4bb8033952541ea
#
_entry.id   dc1a1eff90bc81c1a4bb8033952541ea
#
_cell.length_a   1.000
_cell.length_b   1.000
_cell.length_c   1.000
_cell.angle_alpha   90.00
_cell.angle_beta   90.00
_cell.angle_gamma   90.00
#
_symmetry.space_group_name_H-M   'P 1'
#
loop_
_entity.id
_entity.type
_entity.pdbx_description
1 polymer ?
#
loop_
_entity_poly.entity_id
_entity_poly.type
_entity_poly.pdbx_seq_one_letter_code
_entity_poly.pdbx_strand_id
1 'polypeptide(L)'
;ILIVSKKMFLAQMKKLKYNFKVNVIEKKNFDIEKINKKKINIINVNFSFKKTFDKISKKSKKYINECFLLAIEIAKKYKIKFLINGPISKKHFLDKKFLGITEYLAKKTQSINKETMLIYTNKLSVCPITTHDPLNKIFKKITKEKIVKKVLIVNKFYKNFLNKNISYAVTGINPHCESKDKNNEEKKIIIPAIKILKKNKINIEGPLPADTIFLKQNLKKYDVIVGMYHDQVLTPIKTIYGFEAINITLGLPFIRISPDHGPNYQMLGKNKSSPTSLIQAFKFINKFVKI
;
A
#
# COMPACT_ATOMS: atom_id res chain seq x y z
N ILE A 1 -11.20 -4.04 -14.11
CA ILE A 1 -12.52 -3.41 -13.90
C ILE A 1 -12.31 -2.12 -13.15
N LEU A 2 -12.94 -1.02 -13.59
CA LEU A 2 -12.97 0.26 -12.90
C LEU A 2 -14.30 0.42 -12.15
N ILE A 3 -14.23 0.81 -10.89
CA ILE A 3 -15.40 1.21 -10.09
C ILE A 3 -15.39 2.72 -10.02
N VAL A 4 -16.14 3.39 -10.88
CA VAL A 4 -16.09 4.85 -11.07
C VAL A 4 -17.44 5.40 -11.54
N SER A 5 -17.60 6.72 -11.50
CA SER A 5 -18.72 7.37 -12.17
C SER A 5 -18.49 7.37 -13.69
N LYS A 6 -19.32 6.63 -14.44
CA LYS A 6 -19.32 6.60 -15.91
C LYS A 6 -19.35 8.02 -16.49
N LYS A 7 -20.29 8.85 -16.00
CA LYS A 7 -20.47 10.24 -16.49
C LYS A 7 -19.19 11.06 -16.32
N MET A 8 -18.55 10.98 -15.14
CA MET A 8 -17.31 11.71 -14.88
C MET A 8 -16.14 11.14 -15.70
N PHE A 9 -16.01 9.83 -15.79
CA PHE A 9 -14.94 9.16 -16.55
C PHE A 9 -14.98 9.55 -18.03
N LEU A 10 -16.16 9.47 -18.66
CA LEU A 10 -16.35 9.89 -20.07
C LEU A 10 -16.06 11.36 -20.29
N ALA A 11 -16.50 12.24 -19.36
CA ALA A 11 -16.22 13.66 -19.44
C ALA A 11 -14.71 13.95 -19.33
N GLN A 12 -13.99 13.23 -18.47
CA GLN A 12 -12.54 13.34 -18.34
C GLN A 12 -11.82 12.84 -19.59
N MET A 13 -12.24 11.69 -20.14
CA MET A 13 -11.70 11.16 -21.41
C MET A 13 -11.84 12.18 -22.53
N LYS A 14 -13.04 12.75 -22.73
CA LYS A 14 -13.30 13.79 -23.73
C LYS A 14 -12.41 15.01 -23.54
N LYS A 15 -12.29 15.51 -22.30
CA LYS A 15 -11.47 16.69 -21.98
C LYS A 15 -9.98 16.45 -22.24
N LEU A 16 -9.49 15.24 -22.02
CA LEU A 16 -8.09 14.82 -22.23
C LEU A 16 -7.84 14.24 -23.63
N LYS A 17 -8.84 14.24 -24.51
CA LYS A 17 -8.77 13.72 -25.89
C LYS A 17 -8.42 12.22 -25.97
N TYR A 18 -8.86 11.43 -24.99
CA TYR A 18 -8.78 9.97 -25.05
C TYR A 18 -10.03 9.35 -25.69
N ASN A 19 -9.85 8.31 -26.49
CA ASN A 19 -10.93 7.59 -27.17
C ASN A 19 -10.85 6.08 -26.92
N PHE A 20 -11.16 5.67 -25.69
CA PHE A 20 -11.21 4.24 -25.35
C PHE A 20 -12.65 3.71 -25.40
N LYS A 21 -12.82 2.51 -25.94
CA LYS A 21 -14.11 1.83 -25.88
C LYS A 21 -14.41 1.38 -24.45
N VAL A 22 -15.63 1.64 -23.99
CA VAL A 22 -16.09 1.36 -22.62
C VAL A 22 -17.18 0.30 -22.65
N ASN A 23 -17.12 -0.66 -21.74
CA ASN A 23 -18.18 -1.60 -21.41
C ASN A 23 -18.71 -1.26 -20.02
N VAL A 24 -20.01 -0.95 -19.91
CA VAL A 24 -20.62 -0.60 -18.63
C VAL A 24 -21.37 -1.80 -18.11
N ILE A 25 -21.03 -2.21 -16.89
CA ILE A 25 -21.64 -3.34 -16.20
C ILE A 25 -22.50 -2.77 -15.07
N GLU A 26 -23.75 -3.13 -15.01
CA GLU A 26 -24.64 -2.71 -13.93
C GLU A 26 -24.31 -3.43 -12.63
N LYS A 27 -24.32 -2.68 -11.51
CA LYS A 27 -23.99 -3.21 -10.19
C LYS A 27 -24.83 -4.44 -9.82
N LYS A 28 -26.14 -4.41 -10.08
CA LYS A 28 -27.08 -5.49 -9.75
C LYS A 28 -26.79 -6.78 -10.51
N ASN A 29 -26.30 -6.65 -11.75
CA ASN A 29 -26.05 -7.72 -12.69
C ASN A 29 -24.55 -7.96 -12.91
N PHE A 30 -23.71 -7.59 -11.91
CA PHE A 30 -22.29 -7.83 -12.04
C PHE A 30 -22.02 -9.34 -12.08
N ASP A 31 -21.47 -9.76 -13.21
CA ASP A 31 -20.96 -11.09 -13.43
C ASP A 31 -19.55 -10.98 -14.02
N ILE A 32 -18.64 -11.82 -13.55
CA ILE A 32 -17.27 -11.84 -14.03
C ILE A 32 -17.19 -12.25 -15.51
N GLU A 33 -18.14 -13.05 -15.98
CA GLU A 33 -18.25 -13.48 -17.38
C GLU A 33 -18.65 -12.34 -18.33
N LYS A 34 -19.29 -11.28 -17.83
CA LYS A 34 -19.64 -10.09 -18.61
C LYS A 34 -18.49 -9.14 -18.86
N ILE A 35 -17.29 -9.51 -18.43
CA ILE A 35 -16.07 -8.71 -18.64
C ILE A 35 -15.65 -8.78 -20.11
N ASN A 36 -15.59 -7.62 -20.75
CA ASN A 36 -15.09 -7.53 -22.12
C ASN A 36 -13.57 -7.30 -22.11
N LYS A 37 -12.80 -8.25 -22.63
CA LYS A 37 -11.32 -8.16 -22.62
C LYS A 37 -10.75 -7.05 -23.52
N LYS A 38 -11.54 -6.52 -24.47
CA LYS A 38 -11.10 -5.48 -25.43
C LYS A 38 -11.59 -4.07 -25.06
N LYS A 39 -12.35 -3.90 -23.98
CA LYS A 39 -12.94 -2.62 -23.56
C LYS A 39 -12.57 -2.31 -22.12
N ILE A 40 -12.61 -1.04 -21.74
CA ILE A 40 -12.51 -0.64 -20.33
C ILE A 40 -13.84 -0.98 -19.64
N ASN A 41 -13.83 -1.96 -18.75
CA ASN A 41 -15.00 -2.37 -18.01
C ASN A 41 -15.23 -1.44 -16.83
N ILE A 42 -16.42 -0.85 -16.75
CA ILE A 42 -16.81 0.11 -15.70
C ILE A 42 -18.02 -0.42 -14.94
N ILE A 43 -17.93 -0.48 -13.63
CA ILE A 43 -19.09 -0.57 -12.74
C ILE A 43 -19.41 0.85 -12.28
N ASN A 44 -20.60 1.33 -12.63
CA ASN A 44 -20.98 2.71 -12.39
C ASN A 44 -21.36 2.95 -10.92
N VAL A 45 -20.74 3.97 -10.32
CA VAL A 45 -21.16 4.59 -9.06
C VAL A 45 -21.47 6.05 -9.34
N ASN A 46 -22.70 6.47 -9.06
CA ASN A 46 -23.15 7.81 -9.41
C ASN A 46 -22.41 8.90 -8.63
N PHE A 47 -21.99 9.93 -9.35
CA PHE A 47 -21.39 11.12 -8.78
C PHE A 47 -21.80 12.37 -9.55
N SER A 48 -22.36 13.35 -8.85
CA SER A 48 -22.73 14.64 -9.44
C SER A 48 -21.57 15.62 -9.35
N PHE A 49 -21.20 16.24 -10.48
CA PHE A 49 -20.12 17.21 -10.58
C PHE A 49 -20.53 18.39 -11.49
N LYS A 50 -19.99 19.57 -11.21
CA LYS A 50 -20.22 20.77 -12.05
C LYS A 50 -19.12 20.94 -13.11
N LYS A 51 -17.86 20.65 -12.75
CA LYS A 51 -16.72 20.74 -13.64
C LYS A 51 -16.00 19.40 -13.75
N THR A 52 -15.55 19.04 -14.94
CA THR A 52 -14.88 17.76 -15.24
C THR A 52 -13.63 17.55 -14.37
N PHE A 53 -12.86 18.60 -14.11
CA PHE A 53 -11.75 18.64 -13.18
C PHE A 53 -12.03 19.77 -12.18
N ASP A 54 -12.50 19.41 -11.02
CA ASP A 54 -12.81 20.33 -9.92
C ASP A 54 -11.86 20.11 -8.75
N LYS A 55 -11.76 21.11 -7.87
CA LYS A 55 -10.94 21.03 -6.65
C LYS A 55 -11.41 19.85 -5.78
N ILE A 56 -10.46 19.11 -5.23
CA ILE A 56 -10.76 18.01 -4.32
C ILE A 56 -11.46 18.58 -3.07
N SER A 57 -12.60 18.01 -2.72
CA SER A 57 -13.43 18.49 -1.63
C SER A 57 -14.15 17.33 -0.92
N LYS A 58 -14.78 17.63 0.22
CA LYS A 58 -15.59 16.65 0.96
C LYS A 58 -16.81 16.14 0.17
N LYS A 59 -17.24 16.82 -0.90
CA LYS A 59 -18.37 16.39 -1.75
C LYS A 59 -18.16 14.99 -2.32
N SER A 60 -16.92 14.60 -2.62
CA SER A 60 -16.59 13.26 -3.15
C SER A 60 -16.55 12.15 -2.08
N LYS A 61 -16.68 12.47 -0.79
CA LYS A 61 -16.54 11.51 0.30
C LYS A 61 -17.52 10.33 0.20
N LYS A 62 -18.81 10.62 0.02
CA LYS A 62 -19.86 9.59 -0.10
C LYS A 62 -19.55 8.68 -1.30
N TYR A 63 -19.26 9.27 -2.45
CA TYR A 63 -18.89 8.56 -3.67
C TYR A 63 -17.68 7.65 -3.49
N ILE A 64 -16.58 8.15 -2.90
CA ILE A 64 -15.37 7.35 -2.66
C ILE A 64 -15.67 6.18 -1.71
N ASN A 65 -16.47 6.44 -0.65
CA ASN A 65 -16.88 5.39 0.28
C ASN A 65 -17.73 4.30 -0.43
N GLU A 66 -18.67 4.67 -1.27
CA GLU A 66 -19.46 3.72 -2.07
C GLU A 66 -18.59 2.90 -3.03
N CYS A 67 -17.62 3.53 -3.69
CA CYS A 67 -16.67 2.81 -4.54
C CYS A 67 -15.88 1.75 -3.74
N PHE A 68 -15.39 2.09 -2.55
CA PHE A 68 -14.66 1.14 -1.72
C PHE A 68 -15.56 0.00 -1.20
N LEU A 69 -16.76 0.32 -0.72
CA LEU A 69 -17.68 -0.71 -0.23
C LEU A 69 -18.04 -1.70 -1.34
N LEU A 70 -18.31 -1.20 -2.53
CA LEU A 70 -18.60 -2.04 -3.69
C LEU A 70 -17.37 -2.88 -4.10
N ALA A 71 -16.17 -2.29 -4.08
CA ALA A 71 -14.95 -3.02 -4.37
C ALA A 71 -14.70 -4.16 -3.37
N ILE A 72 -14.95 -3.93 -2.07
CA ILE A 72 -14.83 -4.94 -1.02
C ILE A 72 -15.88 -6.05 -1.21
N GLU A 73 -17.13 -5.69 -1.50
CA GLU A 73 -18.22 -6.63 -1.77
C GLU A 73 -17.86 -7.58 -2.92
N ILE A 74 -17.45 -7.01 -4.07
CA ILE A 74 -17.04 -7.77 -5.25
C ILE A 74 -15.80 -8.63 -4.95
N ALA A 75 -14.79 -8.07 -4.28
CA ALA A 75 -13.59 -8.81 -3.95
C ALA A 75 -13.89 -10.02 -3.07
N LYS A 76 -14.81 -9.91 -2.11
CA LYS A 76 -15.24 -11.02 -1.27
C LYS A 76 -16.03 -12.07 -2.08
N LYS A 77 -17.05 -11.63 -2.83
CA LYS A 77 -17.94 -12.52 -3.58
C LYS A 77 -17.18 -13.36 -4.61
N TYR A 78 -16.29 -12.73 -5.37
CA TYR A 78 -15.56 -13.36 -6.47
C TYR A 78 -14.12 -13.76 -6.13
N LYS A 79 -13.75 -13.72 -4.84
CA LYS A 79 -12.39 -14.08 -4.33
C LYS A 79 -11.28 -13.34 -5.10
N ILE A 80 -11.51 -12.05 -5.42
CA ILE A 80 -10.55 -11.21 -6.14
C ILE A 80 -9.31 -11.01 -5.26
N LYS A 81 -8.14 -11.33 -5.81
CA LYS A 81 -6.87 -11.28 -5.07
C LYS A 81 -6.28 -9.88 -4.94
N PHE A 82 -6.57 -8.98 -5.88
CA PHE A 82 -5.92 -7.66 -5.96
C PHE A 82 -6.93 -6.54 -6.08
N LEU A 83 -6.70 -5.46 -5.34
CA LEU A 83 -7.45 -4.21 -5.42
C LEU A 83 -6.47 -3.06 -5.58
N ILE A 84 -6.57 -2.31 -6.68
CA ILE A 84 -5.82 -1.07 -6.89
C ILE A 84 -6.73 0.12 -6.60
N ASN A 85 -6.27 1.08 -5.81
CA ASN A 85 -6.92 2.38 -5.73
C ASN A 85 -5.96 3.51 -6.13
N GLY A 86 -6.48 4.52 -6.80
CA GLY A 86 -5.75 5.75 -7.07
C GLY A 86 -5.47 6.58 -5.82
N PRO A 87 -4.68 7.66 -5.94
CA PRO A 87 -4.40 8.57 -4.82
C PRO A 87 -5.67 9.20 -4.25
N ILE A 88 -5.80 9.21 -2.93
CA ILE A 88 -6.96 9.76 -2.22
C ILE A 88 -6.53 10.81 -1.21
N SER A 89 -7.24 11.94 -1.20
CA SER A 89 -7.03 12.97 -0.20
C SER A 89 -7.53 12.54 1.18
N LYS A 90 -6.61 12.18 2.06
CA LYS A 90 -6.92 11.79 3.45
C LYS A 90 -7.74 12.88 4.16
N LYS A 91 -7.36 14.14 4.00
CA LYS A 91 -8.04 15.31 4.60
C LYS A 91 -9.53 15.38 4.26
N HIS A 92 -9.90 15.07 3.00
CA HIS A 92 -11.27 15.24 2.53
C HIS A 92 -12.11 13.97 2.62
N PHE A 93 -11.46 12.80 2.71
CA PHE A 93 -12.15 11.51 2.79
C PHE A 93 -12.28 10.96 4.21
N LEU A 94 -11.20 10.97 5.00
CA LEU A 94 -11.14 10.23 6.27
C LEU A 94 -11.65 11.04 7.49
N ASP A 95 -11.81 12.38 7.37
CA ASP A 95 -12.30 13.29 8.43
C ASP A 95 -11.64 13.05 9.81
N LYS A 96 -10.34 12.81 9.83
CA LYS A 96 -9.57 12.48 11.06
C LYS A 96 -10.02 11.18 11.79
N LYS A 97 -10.98 10.42 11.24
CA LYS A 97 -11.46 9.17 11.86
C LYS A 97 -10.50 8.01 11.68
N PHE A 98 -9.61 8.08 10.69
CA PHE A 98 -8.60 7.08 10.39
C PHE A 98 -7.29 7.77 10.06
N LEU A 99 -6.18 7.14 10.44
CA LEU A 99 -4.84 7.64 10.14
C LEU A 99 -4.51 7.54 8.65
N GLY A 100 -5.05 6.53 7.96
CA GLY A 100 -4.86 6.34 6.53
C GLY A 100 -5.91 5.42 5.90
N ILE A 101 -5.78 5.21 4.58
CA ILE A 101 -6.66 4.29 3.82
C ILE A 101 -6.45 2.84 4.26
N THR A 102 -5.26 2.49 4.69
CA THR A 102 -4.92 1.16 5.22
C THR A 102 -5.79 0.82 6.43
N GLU A 103 -5.86 1.70 7.42
CA GLU A 103 -6.65 1.53 8.65
C GLU A 103 -8.16 1.57 8.35
N TYR A 104 -8.58 2.44 7.40
CA TYR A 104 -9.97 2.48 6.94
C TYR A 104 -10.38 1.13 6.32
N LEU A 105 -9.58 0.56 5.41
CA LEU A 105 -9.86 -0.73 4.79
C LEU A 105 -9.82 -1.88 5.81
N ALA A 106 -8.85 -1.88 6.72
CA ALA A 106 -8.75 -2.87 7.79
C ALA A 106 -10.03 -2.91 8.64
N LYS A 107 -10.59 -1.74 8.99
CA LYS A 107 -11.89 -1.67 9.70
C LYS A 107 -13.05 -2.20 8.84
N LYS A 108 -13.12 -1.80 7.56
CA LYS A 108 -14.19 -2.24 6.66
C LYS A 108 -14.16 -3.72 6.32
N THR A 109 -13.00 -4.35 6.41
CA THR A 109 -12.79 -5.78 6.14
C THR A 109 -12.65 -6.63 7.41
N GLN A 110 -12.83 -6.04 8.61
CA GLN A 110 -12.65 -6.71 9.91
C GLN A 110 -11.25 -7.32 10.07
N SER A 111 -10.24 -6.63 9.54
CA SER A 111 -8.84 -7.05 9.56
C SER A 111 -7.96 -6.15 10.44
N ILE A 112 -8.55 -5.51 11.46
CA ILE A 112 -7.85 -4.60 12.37
C ILE A 112 -6.66 -5.32 13.01
N ASN A 113 -5.52 -4.63 13.09
CA ASN A 113 -4.23 -5.13 13.59
C ASN A 113 -3.60 -6.27 12.76
N LYS A 114 -4.16 -6.60 11.58
CA LYS A 114 -3.52 -7.51 10.61
C LYS A 114 -2.88 -6.74 9.46
N GLU A 115 -3.31 -5.51 9.24
CA GLU A 115 -2.83 -4.66 8.16
C GLU A 115 -1.33 -4.38 8.29
N THR A 116 -0.61 -4.65 7.21
CA THR A 116 0.84 -4.48 7.14
C THR A 116 1.19 -3.71 5.87
N MET A 117 1.88 -2.58 6.04
CA MET A 117 2.38 -1.79 4.92
C MET A 117 3.69 -2.38 4.41
N LEU A 118 3.78 -2.54 3.11
CA LEU A 118 5.00 -2.90 2.39
C LEU A 118 5.18 -1.92 1.25
N ILE A 119 6.25 -1.14 1.27
CA ILE A 119 6.65 -0.35 0.11
C ILE A 119 7.56 -1.23 -0.73
N TYR A 120 7.08 -1.57 -1.92
CA TYR A 120 7.67 -2.57 -2.77
C TYR A 120 8.32 -1.94 -4.01
N THR A 121 9.52 -2.35 -4.31
CA THR A 121 10.15 -2.24 -5.62
C THR A 121 10.62 -3.63 -6.07
N ASN A 122 11.03 -3.77 -7.34
CA ASN A 122 11.55 -5.06 -7.82
C ASN A 122 12.91 -5.44 -7.20
N LYS A 123 13.63 -4.47 -6.61
CA LYS A 123 14.98 -4.65 -6.07
C LYS A 123 15.01 -4.77 -4.55
N LEU A 124 14.21 -3.95 -3.87
CA LEU A 124 14.18 -3.86 -2.42
C LEU A 124 12.77 -3.49 -1.97
N SER A 125 12.33 -4.03 -0.84
CA SER A 125 11.12 -3.58 -0.17
C SER A 125 11.41 -3.07 1.24
N VAL A 126 10.53 -2.23 1.76
CA VAL A 126 10.62 -1.82 3.17
C VAL A 126 9.29 -1.99 3.89
N CYS A 127 9.35 -2.37 5.15
CA CYS A 127 8.20 -2.61 6.00
C CYS A 127 8.31 -1.79 7.30
N PRO A 128 7.62 -0.65 7.43
CA PRO A 128 7.58 0.09 8.69
C PRO A 128 6.68 -0.60 9.72
N ILE A 129 7.16 -0.76 10.94
CA ILE A 129 6.39 -1.33 12.06
C ILE A 129 5.32 -0.35 12.55
N THR A 130 5.63 0.94 12.60
CA THR A 130 4.65 2.01 12.83
C THR A 130 4.55 2.88 11.58
N THR A 131 3.34 3.40 11.28
CA THR A 131 3.06 4.08 10.01
C THR A 131 2.81 5.58 10.21
N HIS A 132 1.60 5.96 10.56
CA HIS A 132 1.16 7.36 10.60
C HIS A 132 1.12 7.94 12.03
N ASP A 133 1.89 7.37 12.93
CA ASP A 133 1.95 7.80 14.31
C ASP A 133 2.92 8.97 14.50
N PRO A 134 2.60 9.95 15.37
CA PRO A 134 3.56 10.97 15.78
C PRO A 134 4.80 10.35 16.45
N LEU A 135 5.98 10.92 16.22
CA LEU A 135 7.27 10.38 16.71
C LEU A 135 7.26 10.15 18.23
N ASN A 136 6.69 11.06 19.02
CA ASN A 136 6.60 10.93 20.47
C ASN A 136 5.72 9.76 20.95
N LYS A 137 4.94 9.13 20.08
CA LYS A 137 4.09 7.97 20.39
C LYS A 137 4.64 6.65 19.88
N ILE A 138 5.70 6.68 19.08
CA ILE A 138 6.24 5.49 18.41
C ILE A 138 6.76 4.47 19.41
N PHE A 139 7.55 4.91 20.40
CA PHE A 139 8.16 4.02 21.39
C PHE A 139 7.14 3.12 22.10
N LYS A 140 5.99 3.68 22.47
CA LYS A 140 4.89 2.92 23.11
C LYS A 140 4.16 1.96 22.16
N LYS A 141 4.37 2.09 20.84
CA LYS A 141 3.67 1.32 19.81
C LYS A 141 4.52 0.25 19.15
N ILE A 142 5.82 0.27 19.38
CA ILE A 142 6.73 -0.79 18.95
C ILE A 142 6.70 -1.87 20.02
N THR A 143 6.26 -3.06 19.65
CA THR A 143 6.26 -4.24 20.52
C THR A 143 6.84 -5.45 19.80
N LYS A 144 7.37 -6.37 20.54
CA LYS A 144 7.90 -7.64 20.05
C LYS A 144 6.88 -8.38 19.20
N GLU A 145 5.64 -8.48 19.67
CA GLU A 145 4.54 -9.17 18.98
C GLU A 145 4.20 -8.50 17.65
N LYS A 146 4.23 -7.16 17.61
CA LYS A 146 3.93 -6.41 16.39
C LYS A 146 5.00 -6.60 15.33
N ILE A 147 6.28 -6.61 15.72
CA ILE A 147 7.40 -6.90 14.80
C ILE A 147 7.24 -8.31 14.24
N VAL A 148 7.09 -9.32 15.11
CA VAL A 148 6.92 -10.72 14.71
C VAL A 148 5.75 -10.89 13.75
N LYS A 149 4.57 -10.35 14.11
CA LYS A 149 3.36 -10.48 13.32
C LYS A 149 3.52 -9.88 11.92
N LYS A 150 4.06 -8.65 11.82
CA LYS A 150 4.23 -7.99 10.53
C LYS A 150 5.23 -8.70 9.64
N VAL A 151 6.36 -9.14 10.17
CA VAL A 151 7.36 -9.90 9.41
C VAL A 151 6.76 -11.23 8.91
N LEU A 152 6.01 -11.95 9.73
CA LEU A 152 5.34 -13.19 9.31
C LEU A 152 4.31 -12.95 8.19
N ILE A 153 3.55 -11.85 8.24
CA ILE A 153 2.61 -11.48 7.16
C ILE A 153 3.35 -11.20 5.86
N VAL A 154 4.46 -10.44 5.91
CA VAL A 154 5.30 -10.17 4.73
C VAL A 154 5.93 -11.47 4.21
N ASN A 155 6.44 -12.33 5.08
CA ASN A 155 7.03 -13.60 4.68
C ASN A 155 6.02 -14.52 4.00
N LYS A 156 4.80 -14.62 4.53
CA LYS A 156 3.70 -15.37 3.91
C LYS A 156 3.37 -14.83 2.52
N PHE A 157 3.37 -13.50 2.35
CA PHE A 157 3.16 -12.87 1.06
C PHE A 157 4.24 -13.28 0.05
N TYR A 158 5.52 -13.16 0.39
CA TYR A 158 6.61 -13.52 -0.51
C TYR A 158 6.59 -15.03 -0.87
N LYS A 159 6.36 -15.90 0.12
CA LYS A 159 6.21 -17.35 -0.13
C LYS A 159 5.04 -17.67 -1.05
N ASN A 160 3.84 -17.18 -0.71
CA ASN A 160 2.61 -17.64 -1.35
C ASN A 160 2.33 -16.97 -2.70
N PHE A 161 2.80 -15.73 -2.90
CA PHE A 161 2.53 -14.96 -4.11
C PHE A 161 3.75 -14.83 -5.02
N LEU A 162 4.95 -14.75 -4.47
CA LEU A 162 6.16 -14.58 -5.25
C LEU A 162 7.00 -15.85 -5.34
N ASN A 163 6.60 -16.91 -4.63
CA ASN A 163 7.34 -18.17 -4.51
C ASN A 163 8.84 -17.95 -4.21
N LYS A 164 9.12 -17.02 -3.29
CA LYS A 164 10.47 -16.56 -2.98
C LYS A 164 10.75 -16.67 -1.49
N ASN A 165 11.86 -17.33 -1.13
CA ASN A 165 12.47 -17.20 0.17
C ASN A 165 13.30 -15.92 0.18
N ILE A 166 13.12 -15.10 1.20
CA ILE A 166 13.72 -13.76 1.26
C ILE A 166 14.53 -13.56 2.53
N SER A 167 15.49 -12.63 2.43
CA SER A 167 16.32 -12.16 3.52
C SER A 167 15.80 -10.84 4.08
N TYR A 168 15.81 -10.73 5.41
CA TYR A 168 15.36 -9.54 6.13
C TYR A 168 16.50 -8.87 6.87
N ALA A 169 16.53 -7.53 6.84
CA ALA A 169 17.25 -6.71 7.81
C ALA A 169 16.27 -6.01 8.72
N VAL A 170 16.54 -5.95 10.01
CA VAL A 170 15.74 -5.17 10.99
C VAL A 170 16.59 -4.03 11.50
N THR A 171 16.11 -2.79 11.38
CA THR A 171 16.83 -1.64 11.92
C THR A 171 16.66 -1.54 13.43
N GLY A 172 17.66 -0.99 14.12
CA GLY A 172 17.45 -0.48 15.46
C GLY A 172 16.61 0.80 15.46
N ILE A 173 16.31 1.30 16.65
CA ILE A 173 15.60 2.58 16.83
C ILE A 173 16.57 3.66 17.33
N ASN A 174 17.56 3.26 18.14
CA ASN A 174 18.58 4.15 18.66
C ASN A 174 19.76 4.26 17.65
N PRO A 175 20.51 5.40 17.66
CA PRO A 175 21.69 5.57 16.82
C PRO A 175 22.66 4.40 16.99
N HIS A 176 23.15 3.87 15.86
CA HIS A 176 24.08 2.74 15.80
C HIS A 176 23.61 1.46 16.50
N CYS A 177 22.31 1.34 16.82
CA CYS A 177 21.72 0.28 17.64
C CYS A 177 22.28 0.22 19.06
N GLU A 178 22.86 1.32 19.54
CA GLU A 178 23.50 1.46 20.85
C GLU A 178 22.79 2.51 21.68
N SER A 179 22.71 2.26 22.98
CA SER A 179 22.27 3.22 23.96
C SER A 179 22.99 2.95 25.27
N LYS A 180 23.32 4.01 26.01
CA LYS A 180 23.89 3.90 27.38
C LYS A 180 22.92 3.22 28.34
N ASP A 181 21.62 3.23 28.03
CA ASP A 181 20.62 2.52 28.81
C ASP A 181 20.72 1.01 28.58
N LYS A 182 21.01 0.27 29.67
CA LYS A 182 21.04 -1.21 29.66
C LYS A 182 19.71 -1.84 29.26
N ASN A 183 18.64 -1.10 29.33
CA ASN A 183 17.24 -1.51 29.11
C ASN A 183 16.65 -0.87 27.84
N ASN A 184 17.44 -0.60 26.81
CA ASN A 184 16.99 0.01 25.59
C ASN A 184 16.04 -0.89 24.75
N GLU A 185 15.40 -0.30 23.76
CA GLU A 185 14.39 -0.95 22.92
C GLU A 185 15.00 -2.11 22.09
N GLU A 186 16.25 -2.01 21.69
CA GLU A 186 16.95 -3.08 20.98
C GLU A 186 16.96 -4.36 21.83
N LYS A 187 17.39 -4.27 23.09
CA LYS A 187 17.50 -5.42 24.00
C LYS A 187 16.14 -5.93 24.46
N LYS A 188 15.20 -5.04 24.77
CA LYS A 188 13.89 -5.42 25.32
C LYS A 188 12.90 -5.89 24.27
N ILE A 189 12.96 -5.36 23.05
CA ILE A 189 11.91 -5.54 22.04
C ILE A 189 12.46 -6.17 20.75
N ILE A 190 13.47 -5.55 20.14
CA ILE A 190 13.88 -5.91 18.77
C ILE A 190 14.64 -7.24 18.76
N ILE A 191 15.65 -7.42 19.59
CA ILE A 191 16.42 -8.67 19.69
C ILE A 191 15.51 -9.86 20.05
N PRO A 192 14.60 -9.79 21.04
CA PRO A 192 13.66 -10.87 21.33
C PRO A 192 12.74 -11.19 20.15
N ALA A 193 12.26 -10.17 19.40
CA ALA A 193 11.47 -10.39 18.20
C ALA A 193 12.25 -11.16 17.12
N ILE A 194 13.51 -10.76 16.86
CA ILE A 194 14.39 -11.42 15.90
C ILE A 194 14.67 -12.87 16.31
N LYS A 195 14.89 -13.13 17.60
CA LYS A 195 15.10 -14.50 18.12
C LYS A 195 13.88 -15.40 17.83
N ILE A 196 12.66 -14.87 18.04
CA ILE A 196 11.42 -15.61 17.71
C ILE A 196 11.33 -15.89 16.20
N LEU A 197 11.63 -14.89 15.36
CA LEU A 197 11.57 -15.04 13.91
C LEU A 197 12.60 -16.04 13.39
N LYS A 198 13.82 -16.06 13.94
CA LYS A 198 14.86 -17.08 13.64
C LYS A 198 14.40 -18.49 14.01
N LYS A 199 13.75 -18.66 15.18
CA LYS A 199 13.14 -19.96 15.56
C LYS A 199 12.06 -20.42 14.56
N ASN A 200 11.34 -19.46 13.93
CA ASN A 200 10.39 -19.73 12.85
C ASN A 200 11.06 -19.89 11.46
N LYS A 201 12.38 -20.12 11.41
CA LYS A 201 13.17 -20.33 10.18
C LYS A 201 13.09 -19.15 9.19
N ILE A 202 12.93 -17.92 9.68
CA ILE A 202 13.02 -16.71 8.89
C ILE A 202 14.48 -16.29 8.80
N ASN A 203 14.97 -16.07 7.56
CA ASN A 203 16.31 -15.53 7.33
C ASN A 203 16.30 -14.03 7.64
N ILE A 204 16.71 -13.66 8.85
CA ILE A 204 16.59 -12.31 9.39
C ILE A 204 17.82 -11.93 10.21
N GLU A 205 18.31 -10.73 10.00
CA GLU A 205 19.44 -10.13 10.71
C GLU A 205 19.04 -8.82 11.38
N GLY A 206 19.75 -8.45 12.43
CA GLY A 206 19.58 -7.19 13.15
C GLY A 206 19.66 -7.33 14.66
N PRO A 207 19.46 -6.24 15.41
CA PRO A 207 19.25 -4.89 14.88
C PRO A 207 20.48 -4.35 14.14
N LEU A 208 20.26 -3.64 13.05
CA LEU A 208 21.30 -3.01 12.23
C LEU A 208 21.13 -1.48 12.23
N PRO A 209 22.23 -0.69 12.16
CA PRO A 209 22.15 0.75 12.13
C PRO A 209 21.38 1.27 10.91
N ALA A 210 20.41 2.17 11.16
CA ALA A 210 19.53 2.69 10.11
C ALA A 210 20.24 3.60 9.11
N ASP A 211 21.31 4.26 9.52
CA ASP A 211 22.14 5.17 8.71
C ASP A 211 22.98 4.45 7.65
N THR A 212 23.36 3.21 7.91
CA THR A 212 24.25 2.44 7.03
C THR A 212 23.57 1.34 6.24
N ILE A 213 22.38 0.87 6.67
CA ILE A 213 21.70 -0.27 6.03
C ILE A 213 21.31 0.00 4.56
N PHE A 214 21.10 1.28 4.19
CA PHE A 214 20.75 1.70 2.84
C PHE A 214 21.94 2.04 1.94
N LEU A 215 23.18 1.83 2.40
CA LEU A 215 24.36 1.97 1.55
C LEU A 215 24.37 0.92 0.43
N LYS A 216 24.87 1.28 -0.74
CA LYS A 216 24.85 0.42 -1.96
C LYS A 216 25.34 -1.00 -1.72
N GLN A 217 26.39 -1.17 -0.91
CA GLN A 217 26.95 -2.47 -0.55
C GLN A 217 26.00 -3.34 0.28
N ASN A 218 25.09 -2.75 1.04
CA ASN A 218 24.15 -3.45 1.90
C ASN A 218 22.80 -3.73 1.20
N LEU A 219 22.40 -2.87 0.24
CA LEU A 219 21.13 -3.01 -0.48
C LEU A 219 20.96 -4.34 -1.22
N LYS A 220 22.07 -4.98 -1.63
CA LYS A 220 22.05 -6.26 -2.35
C LYS A 220 21.90 -7.47 -1.43
N LYS A 221 22.11 -7.30 -0.12
CA LYS A 221 22.09 -8.41 0.85
C LYS A 221 20.68 -8.78 1.30
N TYR A 222 19.75 -7.85 1.25
CA TYR A 222 18.42 -8.01 1.82
C TYR A 222 17.32 -7.73 0.80
N ASP A 223 16.26 -8.51 0.88
CA ASP A 223 15.05 -8.30 0.07
C ASP A 223 14.08 -7.33 0.76
N VAL A 224 14.07 -7.33 2.11
CA VAL A 224 13.18 -6.48 2.90
C VAL A 224 13.92 -5.86 4.07
N ILE A 225 13.86 -4.53 4.19
CA ILE A 225 14.32 -3.80 5.38
C ILE A 225 13.11 -3.46 6.24
N VAL A 226 13.12 -3.92 7.49
CA VAL A 226 12.08 -3.66 8.47
C VAL A 226 12.51 -2.49 9.34
N GLY A 227 11.78 -1.37 9.27
CA GLY A 227 12.06 -0.18 10.09
C GLY A 227 11.07 -0.03 11.23
N MET A 228 11.49 0.61 12.29
CA MET A 228 10.66 0.82 13.47
C MET A 228 9.58 1.88 13.23
N TYR A 229 9.84 2.88 12.39
CA TYR A 229 8.90 3.93 12.04
C TYR A 229 8.95 4.30 10.56
N HIS A 230 7.92 5.02 10.13
CA HIS A 230 7.65 5.35 8.73
C HIS A 230 8.86 5.96 8.01
N ASP A 231 9.34 7.11 8.49
CA ASP A 231 10.37 7.87 7.75
C ASP A 231 11.76 7.23 7.83
N GLN A 232 12.01 6.36 8.82
CA GLN A 232 13.25 5.61 8.93
C GLN A 232 13.56 4.79 7.65
N VAL A 233 12.54 4.30 6.98
CA VAL A 233 12.69 3.45 5.81
C VAL A 233 12.06 4.03 4.54
N LEU A 234 11.03 4.89 4.65
CA LEU A 234 10.41 5.49 3.47
C LEU A 234 11.25 6.62 2.88
N THR A 235 11.91 7.41 3.71
CA THR A 235 12.81 8.46 3.21
C THR A 235 13.92 7.86 2.34
N PRO A 236 14.73 6.89 2.80
CA PRO A 236 15.80 6.35 1.98
C PRO A 236 15.28 5.60 0.75
N ILE A 237 14.21 4.79 0.85
CA ILE A 237 13.73 4.06 -0.33
C ILE A 237 13.20 5.00 -1.42
N LYS A 238 12.57 6.11 -1.03
CA LYS A 238 12.10 7.12 -1.99
C LYS A 238 13.24 7.93 -2.61
N THR A 239 14.27 8.20 -1.85
CA THR A 239 15.48 8.85 -2.37
C THR A 239 16.16 7.98 -3.42
N ILE A 240 16.21 6.65 -3.21
CA ILE A 240 16.89 5.72 -4.11
C ILE A 240 16.04 5.37 -5.34
N TYR A 241 14.73 5.14 -5.18
CA TYR A 241 13.87 4.57 -6.23
C TYR A 241 12.77 5.52 -6.71
N GLY A 242 12.62 6.70 -6.15
CA GLY A 242 11.65 7.71 -6.58
C GLY A 242 10.22 7.18 -6.67
N PHE A 243 9.60 7.34 -7.85
CA PHE A 243 8.21 6.90 -8.13
C PHE A 243 8.10 5.44 -8.62
N GLU A 244 9.16 4.66 -8.61
CA GLU A 244 9.09 3.23 -8.97
C GLU A 244 8.45 2.38 -7.88
N ALA A 245 8.41 2.89 -6.65
CA ALA A 245 7.82 2.20 -5.52
C ALA A 245 6.29 2.20 -5.58
N ILE A 246 5.70 1.10 -5.13
CA ILE A 246 4.27 0.95 -4.90
C ILE A 246 3.99 0.63 -3.44
N ASN A 247 2.85 1.11 -2.94
CA ASN A 247 2.40 0.82 -1.59
C ASN A 247 1.46 -0.40 -1.61
N ILE A 248 1.90 -1.48 -1.00
CA ILE A 248 1.12 -2.71 -0.83
C ILE A 248 0.61 -2.78 0.61
N THR A 249 -0.68 -3.02 0.79
CA THR A 249 -1.26 -3.36 2.09
C THR A 249 -1.59 -4.84 2.12
N LEU A 250 -0.94 -5.56 3.02
CA LEU A 250 -1.11 -6.97 3.31
C LEU A 250 -1.99 -7.16 4.54
N GLY A 251 -2.46 -8.41 4.78
CA GLY A 251 -3.28 -8.74 5.95
C GLY A 251 -4.77 -8.42 5.81
N LEU A 252 -5.20 -7.91 4.67
CA LEU A 252 -6.60 -7.80 4.25
C LEU A 252 -7.04 -9.08 3.54
N PRO A 253 -8.36 -9.30 3.30
CA PRO A 253 -8.85 -10.43 2.49
C PRO A 253 -8.36 -10.43 1.04
N PHE A 254 -7.79 -9.34 0.59
CA PHE A 254 -7.15 -9.14 -0.70
C PHE A 254 -5.86 -8.33 -0.51
N ILE A 255 -4.99 -8.35 -1.50
CA ILE A 255 -3.80 -7.48 -1.54
C ILE A 255 -4.23 -6.13 -2.12
N ARG A 256 -4.15 -5.09 -1.30
CA ARG A 256 -4.41 -3.73 -1.77
C ARG A 256 -3.12 -3.08 -2.24
N ILE A 257 -3.18 -2.46 -3.42
CA ILE A 257 -2.05 -1.75 -4.02
C ILE A 257 -2.46 -0.31 -4.30
N SER A 258 -1.57 0.62 -4.07
CA SER A 258 -1.75 2.01 -4.51
C SER A 258 -0.42 2.59 -4.97
N PRO A 259 -0.48 3.62 -5.84
CA PRO A 259 0.66 4.50 -6.03
C PRO A 259 1.17 5.03 -4.69
N ASP A 260 2.49 5.17 -4.56
CA ASP A 260 3.13 5.65 -3.34
C ASP A 260 3.29 7.18 -3.32
N HIS A 261 2.21 7.88 -3.71
CA HIS A 261 2.10 9.35 -3.66
C HIS A 261 0.67 9.80 -3.39
N GLY A 262 0.52 11.03 -2.92
CA GLY A 262 -0.78 11.66 -2.70
C GLY A 262 -1.40 12.24 -3.98
N PRO A 263 -2.62 12.82 -3.89
CA PRO A 263 -3.23 13.52 -5.00
C PRO A 263 -2.40 14.72 -5.43
N ASN A 264 -2.19 14.86 -6.74
CA ASN A 264 -1.42 15.94 -7.31
C ASN A 264 -2.36 17.09 -7.75
N TYR A 265 -2.66 18.00 -6.83
CA TYR A 265 -3.57 19.11 -7.07
C TYR A 265 -3.11 20.06 -8.18
N GLN A 266 -1.79 20.26 -8.30
CA GLN A 266 -1.21 21.21 -9.26
C GLN A 266 -1.34 20.75 -10.72
N MET A 267 -1.52 19.44 -10.93
CA MET A 267 -1.63 18.85 -12.27
C MET A 267 -3.06 18.46 -12.67
N LEU A 268 -4.04 18.88 -11.86
CA LEU A 268 -5.44 18.57 -12.10
C LEU A 268 -5.90 19.07 -13.49
N GLY A 269 -6.31 18.16 -14.36
CA GLY A 269 -6.76 18.45 -15.73
C GLY A 269 -5.67 18.83 -16.74
N LYS A 270 -4.39 18.85 -16.33
CA LYS A 270 -3.27 19.25 -17.21
C LYS A 270 -2.65 18.11 -18.02
N ASN A 271 -3.01 16.85 -17.72
CA ASN A 271 -2.44 15.63 -18.33
C ASN A 271 -0.89 15.54 -18.22
N LYS A 272 -0.31 16.05 -17.12
CA LYS A 272 1.14 16.10 -16.87
C LYS A 272 1.59 15.22 -15.69
N SER A 273 0.66 14.52 -15.04
CA SER A 273 1.00 13.64 -13.93
C SER A 273 1.78 12.43 -14.40
N SER A 274 2.85 12.07 -13.68
CA SER A 274 3.57 10.84 -13.97
C SER A 274 2.71 9.61 -13.63
N PRO A 275 2.48 8.69 -14.56
CA PRO A 275 1.76 7.44 -14.30
C PRO A 275 2.66 6.32 -13.76
N THR A 276 3.96 6.57 -13.53
CA THR A 276 4.99 5.55 -13.26
C THR A 276 4.58 4.61 -12.13
N SER A 277 4.19 5.15 -10.96
CA SER A 277 3.81 4.30 -9.82
C SER A 277 2.55 3.45 -10.10
N LEU A 278 1.57 3.98 -10.86
CA LEU A 278 0.40 3.20 -11.26
C LEU A 278 0.77 2.09 -12.28
N ILE A 279 1.64 2.41 -13.23
CA ILE A 279 2.17 1.41 -14.18
C ILE A 279 2.90 0.30 -13.43
N GLN A 280 3.71 0.63 -12.42
CA GLN A 280 4.39 -0.37 -11.59
C GLN A 280 3.39 -1.24 -10.81
N ALA A 281 2.27 -0.67 -10.33
CA ALA A 281 1.20 -1.45 -9.70
C ALA A 281 0.59 -2.48 -10.67
N PHE A 282 0.32 -2.11 -11.92
CA PHE A 282 -0.14 -3.05 -12.94
C PHE A 282 0.92 -4.07 -13.32
N LYS A 283 2.18 -3.66 -13.54
CA LYS A 283 3.29 -4.59 -13.80
C LYS A 283 3.46 -5.61 -12.68
N PHE A 284 3.28 -5.18 -11.43
CA PHE A 284 3.30 -6.09 -10.29
C PHE A 284 2.20 -7.15 -10.38
N ILE A 285 0.95 -6.75 -10.63
CA ILE A 285 -0.18 -7.68 -10.73
C ILE A 285 -0.01 -8.64 -11.91
N ASN A 286 0.49 -8.17 -13.04
CA ASN A 286 0.69 -9.01 -14.23
C ASN A 286 1.64 -10.18 -14.01
N LYS A 287 2.50 -10.15 -12.98
CA LYS A 287 3.31 -11.32 -12.60
C LYS A 287 2.49 -12.50 -12.09
N PHE A 288 1.23 -12.28 -11.69
CA PHE A 288 0.35 -13.29 -11.10
C PHE A 288 -0.82 -13.68 -12.01
N VAL A 289 -1.02 -12.94 -13.08
CA VAL A 289 -2.02 -13.25 -14.10
C VAL A 289 -1.28 -14.04 -15.17
N LYS A 290 -1.44 -15.36 -15.16
CA LYS A 290 -1.07 -16.19 -16.32
C LYS A 290 -2.02 -15.79 -17.45
N ILE A 291 -1.52 -15.09 -18.47
CA ILE A 291 -2.22 -14.82 -19.72
C ILE A 291 -2.28 -16.10 -20.51
#